data_9cd9785d073e55e106d8a32507234756
#
_entry.id   9cd9785d073e55e106d8a32507234756
#
_cell.length_a   1.000
_cell.length_b   1.000
_cell.length_c   1.000
_cell.angle_alpha   90.00
_cell.angle_beta   90.00
_cell.angle_gamma   90.00
#
_symmetry.space_group_name_H-M   'P 1'
#
loop_
_entity.id
_entity.type
_entity.pdbx_description
1 polymer ?
#
loop_
_entity_poly.entity_id
_entity_poly.type
_entity_poly.pdbx_seq_one_letter_code
_entity_poly.pdbx_strand_id
1 'polypeptide(L)'
;MMPKRKVVIFDLDDTLFKEVDYLKSAYQEMADDIEARFGIPHLLDEMLTYWQEGRNVFNTIISQYGLPLTVEELLKRYREHVPTLQLDADTSRMLEKLSQTCVLGMMTDGRSVTQRHKMAALGLEAFFRPDAILISEEIGQTKLSPEPFLRLMDQYPDSVYYYIGDNPQKDFICPNQLGSPT
;
A
#
# COMPACT_ATOMS: atom_id res chain seq x y z
N MET A 1 -25.39 -26.53 -12.93
CA MET A 1 -23.99 -26.08 -12.91
C MET A 1 -23.81 -25.28 -11.64
N MET A 2 -22.93 -25.66 -10.75
CA MET A 2 -22.69 -24.85 -9.52
C MET A 2 -22.05 -23.51 -9.94
N PRO A 3 -22.39 -22.41 -9.24
CA PRO A 3 -21.76 -21.12 -9.52
C PRO A 3 -20.25 -21.23 -9.30
N LYS A 4 -19.48 -20.71 -10.24
CA LYS A 4 -18.02 -20.67 -10.10
C LYS A 4 -17.62 -19.81 -8.90
N ARG A 5 -16.56 -20.22 -8.20
CA ARG A 5 -15.94 -19.40 -7.15
C ARG A 5 -15.54 -18.04 -7.70
N LYS A 6 -15.71 -16.99 -6.91
CA LYS A 6 -15.23 -15.65 -7.24
C LYS A 6 -13.98 -15.33 -6.42
N VAL A 7 -12.97 -14.81 -7.07
CA VAL A 7 -11.76 -14.28 -6.46
C VAL A 7 -11.68 -12.80 -6.80
N VAL A 8 -11.66 -11.95 -5.81
CA VAL A 8 -11.56 -10.49 -5.98
C VAL A 8 -10.20 -10.06 -5.43
N ILE A 9 -9.36 -9.55 -6.32
CA ILE A 9 -8.01 -9.13 -6.01
C ILE A 9 -7.99 -7.60 -5.93
N PHE A 10 -7.50 -7.06 -4.84
CA PHE A 10 -7.38 -5.62 -4.62
C PHE A 10 -5.92 -5.18 -4.66
N ASP A 11 -5.67 -4.03 -5.24
CA ASP A 11 -4.54 -3.21 -4.87
C ASP A 11 -4.73 -2.62 -3.47
N LEU A 12 -3.66 -2.12 -2.87
CA LEU A 12 -3.68 -1.53 -1.54
C LEU A 12 -3.72 0.00 -1.58
N ASP A 13 -2.66 0.62 -2.12
CA ASP A 13 -2.45 2.05 -2.09
C ASP A 13 -3.39 2.78 -3.07
N ASP A 14 -4.04 3.86 -2.62
CA ASP A 14 -5.06 4.63 -3.36
C ASP A 14 -6.26 3.80 -3.86
N THR A 15 -6.37 2.54 -3.42
CA THR A 15 -7.49 1.66 -3.71
C THR A 15 -8.31 1.36 -2.45
N LEU A 16 -7.70 0.83 -1.40
CA LEU A 16 -8.38 0.54 -0.12
C LEU A 16 -8.26 1.68 0.89
N PHE A 17 -7.24 2.49 0.77
CA PHE A 17 -7.00 3.70 1.57
C PHE A 17 -6.17 4.68 0.74
N LYS A 18 -6.10 5.94 1.17
CA LYS A 18 -5.29 6.95 0.49
C LYS A 18 -3.83 6.85 0.91
N GLU A 19 -2.90 6.60 -0.02
CA GLU A 19 -1.47 6.50 0.27
C GLU A 19 -0.91 7.75 0.95
N VAL A 20 -1.47 8.91 0.65
CA VAL A 20 -1.10 10.18 1.30
C VAL A 20 -1.30 10.16 2.82
N ASP A 21 -2.20 9.34 3.35
CA ASP A 21 -2.43 9.24 4.79
C ASP A 21 -1.28 8.48 5.48
N TYR A 22 -0.70 7.47 4.81
CA TYR A 22 0.55 6.85 5.26
C TYR A 22 1.70 7.86 5.27
N LEU A 23 1.86 8.62 4.18
CA LEU A 23 2.89 9.65 4.08
C LEU A 23 2.79 10.67 5.21
N LYS A 24 1.59 11.19 5.47
CA LYS A 24 1.34 12.15 6.56
C LYS A 24 1.68 11.56 7.93
N SER A 25 1.27 10.32 8.19
CA SER A 25 1.58 9.61 9.44
C SER A 25 3.10 9.47 9.65
N ALA A 26 3.83 9.09 8.61
CA ALA A 26 5.28 8.95 8.67
C ALA A 26 6.00 10.31 8.83
N TYR A 27 5.54 11.32 8.12
CA TYR A 27 6.11 12.67 8.24
C TYR A 27 5.84 13.29 9.60
N GLN A 28 4.66 13.06 10.19
CA GLN A 28 4.35 13.52 11.54
C GLN A 28 5.34 12.94 12.56
N GLU A 29 5.54 11.61 12.56
CA GLU A 29 6.49 10.98 13.49
C GLU A 29 7.91 11.54 13.33
N MET A 30 8.36 11.71 12.07
CA MET A 30 9.69 12.26 11.81
C MET A 30 9.80 13.72 12.23
N ALA A 31 8.77 14.53 11.99
CA ALA A 31 8.75 15.94 12.39
C ALA A 31 8.79 16.08 13.91
N ASP A 32 8.00 15.29 14.63
CA ASP A 32 7.98 15.30 16.10
C ASP A 32 9.35 14.91 16.70
N ASP A 33 10.02 13.89 16.14
CA ASP A 33 11.36 13.50 16.59
C ASP A 33 12.40 14.59 16.29
N ILE A 34 12.35 15.20 15.11
CA ILE A 34 13.28 16.28 14.73
C ILE A 34 13.04 17.52 15.59
N GLU A 35 11.79 17.89 15.87
CA GLU A 35 11.46 18.97 16.79
C GLU A 35 12.00 18.70 18.19
N ALA A 36 11.77 17.50 18.72
CA ALA A 36 12.24 17.12 20.04
C ALA A 36 13.77 17.13 20.18
N ARG A 37 14.51 16.74 19.11
CA ARG A 37 15.97 16.63 19.15
C ARG A 37 16.71 17.91 18.75
N PHE A 38 16.14 18.69 17.86
CA PHE A 38 16.82 19.83 17.23
C PHE A 38 16.08 21.15 17.40
N GLY A 39 14.88 21.15 17.98
CA GLY A 39 14.12 22.38 18.28
C GLY A 39 13.57 23.08 17.03
N ILE A 40 13.23 22.33 15.99
CA ILE A 40 12.69 22.86 14.73
C ILE A 40 11.16 22.69 14.74
N PRO A 41 10.38 23.73 15.06
CA PRO A 41 8.94 23.65 15.13
C PRO A 41 8.30 23.67 13.72
N HIS A 42 7.07 23.18 13.61
CA HIS A 42 6.24 23.24 12.39
C HIS A 42 6.81 22.52 11.16
N LEU A 43 7.75 21.59 11.36
CA LEU A 43 8.44 20.91 10.28
C LEU A 43 7.49 20.06 9.40
N LEU A 44 6.42 19.53 9.98
CA LEU A 44 5.42 18.74 9.21
C LEU A 44 4.83 19.56 8.06
N ASP A 45 4.39 20.79 8.33
CA ASP A 45 3.75 21.64 7.31
C ASP A 45 4.71 21.96 6.16
N GLU A 46 5.99 22.17 6.48
CA GLU A 46 7.02 22.37 5.46
C GLU A 46 7.28 21.09 4.65
N MET A 47 7.39 19.94 5.31
CA MET A 47 7.58 18.65 4.63
C MET A 47 6.43 18.35 3.68
N LEU A 48 5.19 18.62 4.09
CA LEU A 48 4.01 18.44 3.23
C LEU A 48 4.01 19.43 2.06
N THR A 49 4.42 20.67 2.28
CA THR A 49 4.56 21.68 1.23
C THR A 49 5.61 21.25 0.21
N TYR A 50 6.79 20.81 0.64
CA TYR A 50 7.84 20.35 -0.26
C TYR A 50 7.43 19.11 -1.06
N TRP A 51 6.68 18.20 -0.43
CA TRP A 51 6.12 17.05 -1.14
C TRP A 51 5.12 17.46 -2.23
N GLN A 52 4.20 18.41 -1.94
CA GLN A 52 3.25 18.95 -2.92
C GLN A 52 3.94 19.66 -4.09
N GLU A 53 5.06 20.31 -3.82
CA GLU A 53 5.91 20.96 -4.84
C GLU A 53 6.76 19.96 -5.65
N GLY A 54 6.70 18.66 -5.36
CA GLY A 54 7.52 17.63 -6.02
C GLY A 54 9.00 17.68 -5.65
N ARG A 55 9.38 18.34 -4.56
CA ARG A 55 10.76 18.45 -4.09
C ARG A 55 11.20 17.17 -3.38
N ASN A 56 12.50 16.89 -3.36
CA ASN A 56 13.04 15.85 -2.49
C ASN A 56 13.02 16.35 -1.03
N VAL A 57 11.98 15.96 -0.28
CA VAL A 57 11.68 16.45 1.06
C VAL A 57 12.87 16.25 2.01
N PHE A 58 13.43 15.04 2.04
CA PHE A 58 14.51 14.72 2.99
C PHE A 58 15.80 15.49 2.69
N ASN A 59 16.21 15.57 1.43
CA ASN A 59 17.33 16.43 1.05
C ASN A 59 17.09 17.89 1.42
N THR A 60 15.87 18.36 1.22
CA THR A 60 15.52 19.76 1.47
C THR A 60 15.63 20.10 2.94
N ILE A 61 15.01 19.34 3.85
CA ILE A 61 15.04 19.62 5.29
C ILE A 61 16.45 19.45 5.87
N ILE A 62 17.21 18.43 5.43
CA ILE A 62 18.59 18.23 5.87
C ILE A 62 19.44 19.47 5.52
N SER A 63 19.35 19.93 4.27
CA SER A 63 20.16 21.08 3.80
C SER A 63 19.70 22.39 4.44
N GLN A 64 18.41 22.61 4.57
CA GLN A 64 17.82 23.86 5.11
C GLN A 64 18.17 24.07 6.58
N TYR A 65 18.13 23.02 7.36
CA TYR A 65 18.33 23.08 8.81
C TYR A 65 19.69 22.58 9.27
N GLY A 66 20.57 22.15 8.33
CA GLY A 66 21.87 21.59 8.67
C GLY A 66 21.78 20.37 9.59
N LEU A 67 20.76 19.50 9.38
CA LEU A 67 20.52 18.37 10.25
C LEU A 67 21.67 17.36 10.17
N PRO A 68 22.14 16.83 11.31
CA PRO A 68 23.14 15.77 11.33
C PRO A 68 22.47 14.40 11.07
N LEU A 69 21.71 14.32 9.98
CA LEU A 69 20.99 13.15 9.51
C LEU A 69 21.29 12.91 8.03
N THR A 70 21.16 11.67 7.59
CA THR A 70 21.27 11.32 6.19
C THR A 70 19.92 11.05 5.56
N VAL A 71 19.82 11.19 4.24
CA VAL A 71 18.60 10.80 3.48
C VAL A 71 18.29 9.32 3.67
N GLU A 72 19.33 8.48 3.75
CA GLU A 72 19.17 7.04 3.93
C GLU A 72 18.52 6.69 5.27
N GLU A 73 18.93 7.38 6.35
CA GLU A 73 18.30 7.23 7.67
C GLU A 73 16.82 7.62 7.66
N LEU A 74 16.48 8.76 7.03
CA LEU A 74 15.08 9.20 6.92
C LEU A 74 14.25 8.28 6.02
N LEU A 75 14.82 7.79 4.90
CA LEU A 75 14.15 6.81 4.05
C LEU A 75 13.93 5.48 4.78
N LYS A 76 14.88 5.03 5.59
CA LYS A 76 14.70 3.83 6.41
C LYS A 76 13.56 4.02 7.39
N ARG A 77 13.54 5.11 8.12
CA ARG A 77 12.45 5.44 9.06
C ARG A 77 11.10 5.51 8.35
N TYR A 78 11.02 6.17 7.19
CA TYR A 78 9.81 6.22 6.39
C TYR A 78 9.30 4.81 6.01
N ARG A 79 10.19 3.92 5.58
CA ARG A 79 9.84 2.55 5.16
C ARG A 79 9.42 1.64 6.31
N GLU A 80 10.03 1.83 7.48
CA GLU A 80 9.79 1.03 8.68
C GLU A 80 8.72 1.64 9.60
N HIS A 81 8.15 2.80 9.23
CA HIS A 81 7.10 3.47 9.99
C HIS A 81 5.90 2.55 10.24
N VAL A 82 5.42 2.53 11.48
CA VAL A 82 4.17 1.86 11.87
C VAL A 82 3.06 2.90 11.89
N PRO A 83 2.22 2.97 10.86
CA PRO A 83 1.29 4.08 10.70
C PRO A 83 0.07 3.96 11.63
N THR A 84 -0.53 5.09 11.92
CA THR A 84 -1.89 5.16 12.47
C THR A 84 -2.85 5.39 11.31
N LEU A 85 -3.46 4.31 10.81
CA LEU A 85 -4.40 4.32 9.70
C LEU A 85 -5.72 3.68 10.10
N GLN A 86 -6.78 4.08 9.42
CA GLN A 86 -8.11 3.51 9.62
C GLN A 86 -8.82 3.37 8.27
N LEU A 87 -9.44 2.20 8.03
CA LEU A 87 -10.35 2.04 6.92
C LEU A 87 -11.59 2.93 7.11
N ASP A 88 -12.07 3.52 6.03
CA ASP A 88 -13.38 4.14 6.06
C ASP A 88 -14.49 3.09 6.21
N ALA A 89 -15.63 3.53 6.74
CA ALA A 89 -16.71 2.63 7.07
C ALA A 89 -17.36 1.95 5.85
N ASP A 90 -17.30 2.56 4.67
CA ASP A 90 -17.87 2.00 3.44
C ASP A 90 -16.96 0.91 2.88
N THR A 91 -15.65 1.15 2.86
CA THR A 91 -14.64 0.15 2.49
C THR A 91 -14.69 -1.06 3.43
N SER A 92 -14.76 -0.85 4.75
CA SER A 92 -14.89 -1.94 5.72
C SER A 92 -16.14 -2.78 5.45
N ARG A 93 -17.31 -2.14 5.30
CA ARG A 93 -18.56 -2.84 4.99
C ARG A 93 -18.54 -3.58 3.65
N MET A 94 -17.88 -3.02 2.65
CA MET A 94 -17.71 -3.68 1.35
C MET A 94 -16.88 -4.95 1.51
N LEU A 95 -15.73 -4.89 2.18
CA LEU A 95 -14.87 -6.04 2.42
C LEU A 95 -15.58 -7.12 3.24
N GLU A 96 -16.32 -6.75 4.28
CA GLU A 96 -17.15 -7.68 5.08
C GLU A 96 -18.15 -8.44 4.20
N LYS A 97 -18.89 -7.74 3.33
CA LYS A 97 -19.86 -8.37 2.43
C LYS A 97 -19.20 -9.29 1.42
N LEU A 98 -18.10 -8.85 0.80
CA LEU A 98 -17.41 -9.63 -0.22
C LEU A 98 -16.76 -10.89 0.38
N SER A 99 -16.19 -10.81 1.58
CA SER A 99 -15.54 -11.95 2.24
C SER A 99 -16.49 -13.11 2.53
N GLN A 100 -17.82 -12.86 2.61
CA GLN A 100 -18.84 -13.89 2.82
C GLN A 100 -19.06 -14.77 1.58
N THR A 101 -18.78 -14.27 0.38
CA THR A 101 -19.14 -14.93 -0.89
C THR A 101 -17.98 -15.08 -1.87
N CYS A 102 -16.87 -14.38 -1.64
CA CYS A 102 -15.70 -14.35 -2.48
C CYS A 102 -14.43 -14.70 -1.70
N VAL A 103 -13.43 -15.20 -2.38
CA VAL A 103 -12.06 -15.19 -1.87
C VAL A 103 -11.51 -13.77 -2.11
N LEU A 104 -11.00 -13.12 -1.08
CA LEU A 104 -10.34 -11.83 -1.21
C LEU A 104 -8.83 -12.03 -1.25
N GLY A 105 -8.22 -11.53 -2.32
CA GLY A 105 -6.78 -11.47 -2.54
C GLY A 105 -6.28 -10.04 -2.59
N MET A 106 -5.02 -9.86 -2.29
CA MET A 106 -4.33 -8.56 -2.38
C MET A 106 -3.06 -8.70 -3.20
N MET A 107 -2.82 -7.73 -4.06
CA MET A 107 -1.59 -7.64 -4.84
C MET A 107 -1.10 -6.20 -4.81
N THR A 108 0.05 -5.96 -4.17
CA THR A 108 0.58 -4.62 -3.98
C THR A 108 2.07 -4.55 -4.30
N ASP A 109 2.47 -3.47 -4.97
CA ASP A 109 3.87 -3.17 -5.23
C ASP A 109 4.45 -2.36 -4.08
N GLY A 110 5.60 -2.80 -3.55
CA GLY A 110 6.31 -2.07 -2.49
C GLY A 110 7.19 -2.96 -1.62
N ARG A 111 7.73 -2.33 -0.59
CA ARG A 111 8.55 -3.01 0.43
C ARG A 111 7.67 -3.84 1.35
N SER A 112 8.10 -5.06 1.64
CA SER A 112 7.36 -5.98 2.50
C SER A 112 7.03 -5.35 3.86
N VAL A 113 8.03 -4.79 4.53
CA VAL A 113 7.84 -4.15 5.85
C VAL A 113 6.80 -3.03 5.80
N THR A 114 6.87 -2.17 4.79
CA THR A 114 5.94 -1.04 4.62
C THR A 114 4.51 -1.51 4.39
N GLN A 115 4.32 -2.42 3.42
CA GLN A 115 2.98 -2.91 3.07
C GLN A 115 2.36 -3.74 4.20
N ARG A 116 3.16 -4.54 4.91
CA ARG A 116 2.71 -5.29 6.10
C ARG A 116 2.27 -4.37 7.24
N HIS A 117 3.01 -3.28 7.51
CA HIS A 117 2.62 -2.29 8.52
C HIS A 117 1.32 -1.56 8.14
N LYS A 118 1.15 -1.16 6.87
CA LYS A 118 -0.11 -0.58 6.37
C LYS A 118 -1.28 -1.54 6.56
N MET A 119 -1.13 -2.79 6.15
CA MET A 119 -2.18 -3.81 6.27
C MET A 119 -2.58 -4.07 7.72
N ALA A 120 -1.60 -4.21 8.60
CA ALA A 120 -1.84 -4.42 10.04
C ALA A 120 -2.58 -3.22 10.66
N ALA A 121 -2.15 -1.99 10.36
CA ALA A 121 -2.79 -0.77 10.87
C ALA A 121 -4.24 -0.62 10.38
N LEU A 122 -4.53 -1.04 9.14
CA LEU A 122 -5.87 -1.02 8.54
C LEU A 122 -6.73 -2.23 8.95
N GLY A 123 -6.19 -3.20 9.69
CA GLY A 123 -6.91 -4.41 10.09
C GLY A 123 -7.28 -5.34 8.93
N LEU A 124 -6.57 -5.25 7.80
CA LEU A 124 -6.90 -5.97 6.57
C LEU A 124 -6.72 -7.49 6.68
N GLU A 125 -5.89 -7.96 7.60
CA GLU A 125 -5.66 -9.39 7.84
C GLU A 125 -6.95 -10.15 8.24
N ALA A 126 -7.98 -9.43 8.72
CA ALA A 126 -9.28 -10.02 9.03
C ALA A 126 -10.09 -10.41 7.78
N PHE A 127 -9.81 -9.80 6.63
CA PHE A 127 -10.57 -9.97 5.39
C PHE A 127 -9.82 -10.81 4.35
N PHE A 128 -8.51 -10.68 4.28
CA PHE A 128 -7.68 -11.29 3.24
C PHE A 128 -7.04 -12.59 3.72
N ARG A 129 -7.05 -13.59 2.87
CA ARG A 129 -6.37 -14.84 3.16
C ARG A 129 -4.85 -14.63 3.07
N PRO A 130 -4.06 -15.12 4.05
CA PRO A 130 -2.61 -14.95 4.02
C PRO A 130 -1.95 -15.50 2.76
N ASP A 131 -2.48 -16.60 2.22
CA ASP A 131 -2.01 -17.26 1.01
C ASP A 131 -2.41 -16.53 -0.30
N ALA A 132 -3.32 -15.54 -0.22
CA ALA A 132 -3.75 -14.71 -1.33
C ALA A 132 -3.22 -13.26 -1.25
N ILE A 133 -2.26 -12.98 -0.36
CA ILE A 133 -1.58 -11.69 -0.26
C ILE A 133 -0.24 -11.77 -0.98
N LEU A 134 -0.07 -10.97 -2.02
CA LEU A 134 1.16 -10.91 -2.82
C LEU A 134 1.76 -9.50 -2.74
N ILE A 135 2.96 -9.41 -2.17
CA ILE A 135 3.75 -8.17 -2.09
C ILE A 135 4.94 -8.32 -3.03
N SER A 136 5.16 -7.35 -3.92
CA SER A 136 6.16 -7.45 -4.98
C SER A 136 7.58 -7.77 -4.49
N GLU A 137 7.99 -7.19 -3.35
CA GLU A 137 9.31 -7.51 -2.77
C GLU A 137 9.40 -8.97 -2.28
N GLU A 138 8.33 -9.54 -1.74
CA GLU A 138 8.32 -10.91 -1.22
C GLU A 138 8.37 -11.95 -2.33
N ILE A 139 7.74 -11.66 -3.46
CA ILE A 139 7.65 -12.61 -4.59
C ILE A 139 8.66 -12.32 -5.70
N GLY A 140 9.40 -11.20 -5.62
CA GLY A 140 10.39 -10.79 -6.63
C GLY A 140 9.80 -10.34 -7.97
N GLN A 141 8.49 -10.06 -8.04
CA GLN A 141 7.75 -9.70 -9.24
C GLN A 141 6.76 -8.58 -8.95
N THR A 142 6.58 -7.67 -9.93
CA THR A 142 5.62 -6.56 -9.84
C THR A 142 4.32 -6.90 -10.58
N LYS A 143 3.31 -6.06 -10.42
CA LYS A 143 2.02 -6.17 -11.14
C LYS A 143 2.14 -6.07 -12.67
N LEU A 144 3.27 -5.60 -13.19
CA LEU A 144 3.54 -5.56 -14.63
C LEU A 144 3.93 -6.92 -15.21
N SER A 145 4.16 -7.92 -14.35
CA SER A 145 4.44 -9.30 -14.70
C SER A 145 3.18 -10.16 -14.56
N PRO A 146 2.92 -11.13 -15.44
CA PRO A 146 1.76 -12.03 -15.32
C PRO A 146 1.90 -13.04 -14.17
N GLU A 147 3.12 -13.36 -13.71
CA GLU A 147 3.38 -14.41 -12.73
C GLU A 147 2.59 -14.25 -11.41
N PRO A 148 2.47 -13.04 -10.79
CA PRO A 148 1.66 -12.90 -9.58
C PRO A 148 0.19 -13.29 -9.81
N PHE A 149 -0.37 -12.93 -10.95
CA PHE A 149 -1.75 -13.28 -11.31
C PHE A 149 -1.90 -14.78 -11.56
N LEU A 150 -0.99 -15.37 -12.32
CA LEU A 150 -0.98 -16.82 -12.61
C LEU A 150 -0.85 -17.63 -11.32
N ARG A 151 -0.03 -17.20 -10.37
CA ARG A 151 0.10 -17.83 -9.06
C ARG A 151 -1.23 -17.90 -8.32
N LEU A 152 -2.02 -16.81 -8.30
CA LEU A 152 -3.36 -16.82 -7.71
C LEU A 152 -4.34 -17.69 -8.51
N MET A 153 -4.23 -17.69 -9.84
CA MET A 153 -5.08 -18.53 -10.71
C MET A 153 -4.82 -20.02 -10.50
N ASP A 154 -3.57 -20.41 -10.32
CA ASP A 154 -3.19 -21.80 -10.01
C ASP A 154 -3.68 -22.24 -8.62
N GLN A 155 -3.67 -21.30 -7.65
CA GLN A 155 -4.12 -21.55 -6.29
C GLN A 155 -5.64 -21.71 -6.18
N TYR A 156 -6.39 -20.98 -7.00
CA TYR A 156 -7.86 -21.01 -7.02
C TYR A 156 -8.41 -21.38 -8.41
N PRO A 157 -8.14 -22.60 -8.92
CA PRO A 157 -8.56 -23.00 -10.26
C PRO A 157 -10.08 -22.96 -10.41
N ASP A 158 -10.56 -22.89 -11.66
CA ASP A 158 -11.99 -22.84 -12.02
C ASP A 158 -12.78 -21.67 -11.41
N SER A 159 -12.09 -20.58 -11.07
CA SER A 159 -12.68 -19.37 -10.50
C SER A 159 -12.91 -18.29 -11.55
N VAL A 160 -13.74 -17.30 -11.22
CA VAL A 160 -13.85 -16.04 -11.95
C VAL A 160 -13.07 -14.99 -11.15
N TYR A 161 -12.15 -14.31 -11.83
CA TYR A 161 -11.27 -13.33 -11.23
C TYR A 161 -11.73 -11.91 -11.52
N TYR A 162 -11.66 -11.06 -10.54
CA TYR A 162 -11.88 -9.60 -10.64
C TYR A 162 -10.65 -8.91 -10.06
N TYR A 163 -10.17 -7.88 -10.73
CA TYR A 163 -9.09 -7.04 -10.21
C TYR A 163 -9.60 -5.62 -9.99
N ILE A 164 -9.29 -5.04 -8.83
CA ILE A 164 -9.68 -3.69 -8.44
C ILE A 164 -8.42 -2.93 -8.06
N GLY A 165 -8.18 -1.81 -8.73
CA GLY A 165 -7.03 -0.94 -8.54
C GLY A 165 -7.31 0.47 -9.03
N ASP A 166 -6.40 1.39 -8.74
CA ASP A 166 -6.53 2.82 -9.07
C ASP A 166 -5.71 3.24 -10.29
N ASN A 167 -4.65 2.46 -10.64
CA ASN A 167 -3.69 2.87 -11.66
C ASN A 167 -3.84 2.10 -12.98
N PRO A 168 -4.51 2.69 -14.01
CA PRO A 168 -4.75 2.00 -15.28
C PRO A 168 -3.48 1.55 -16.02
N GLN A 169 -2.35 2.20 -15.76
CA GLN A 169 -1.09 1.89 -16.42
C GLN A 169 -0.32 0.73 -15.79
N LYS A 170 -0.75 0.27 -14.61
CA LYS A 170 -0.13 -0.85 -13.90
C LYS A 170 -1.14 -1.97 -13.62
N ASP A 171 -2.30 -1.62 -13.10
CA ASP A 171 -3.21 -2.56 -12.48
C ASP A 171 -3.99 -3.41 -13.48
N PHE A 172 -4.28 -2.88 -14.68
CA PHE A 172 -5.19 -3.55 -15.61
C PHE A 172 -4.51 -4.19 -16.83
N ILE A 173 -3.21 -3.99 -17.02
CA ILE A 173 -2.49 -4.57 -18.17
C ILE A 173 -2.52 -6.09 -18.12
N CYS A 174 -1.97 -6.69 -17.09
CA CYS A 174 -1.91 -8.15 -16.94
C CYS A 174 -3.28 -8.79 -16.71
N PRO A 175 -4.17 -8.29 -15.82
CA PRO A 175 -5.52 -8.83 -15.68
C PRO A 175 -6.30 -8.90 -16.99
N ASN A 176 -6.27 -7.83 -17.80
CA ASN A 176 -6.95 -7.78 -19.09
C ASN A 176 -6.38 -8.79 -20.08
N GLN A 177 -5.06 -8.94 -20.15
CA GLN A 177 -4.40 -9.96 -20.99
C GLN A 177 -4.78 -11.39 -20.60
N LEU A 178 -5.02 -11.62 -19.30
CA LEU A 178 -5.43 -12.91 -18.76
C LEU A 178 -6.96 -13.12 -18.76
N GLY A 179 -7.74 -12.16 -19.30
CA GLY A 179 -9.19 -12.24 -19.41
C GLY A 179 -9.95 -12.04 -18.09
N SER A 180 -9.34 -11.40 -17.10
CA SER A 180 -10.01 -11.04 -15.86
C SER A 180 -10.77 -9.72 -16.03
N PRO A 181 -12.05 -9.61 -15.61
CA PRO A 181 -12.75 -8.33 -15.51
C PRO A 181 -12.03 -7.39 -14.54
N THR A 182 -11.95 -6.12 -14.93
CA THR A 182 -11.30 -5.03 -14.17
C THR A 182 -12.27 -3.88 -13.99
#